data_1487eccfd844b882142efe98feb1a19c
#
_entry.id   1487eccfd844b882142efe98feb1a19c
#
_cell.length_a   1.000
_cell.length_b   1.000
_cell.length_c   1.000
_cell.angle_alpha   90.00
_cell.angle_beta   90.00
_cell.angle_gamma   90.00
#
_symmetry.space_group_name_H-M   'P 1'
#
loop_
_entity.id
_entity.type
_entity.pdbx_description
1 polymer ?
#
loop_
_entity_poly.entity_id
_entity_poly.type
_entity_poly.pdbx_seq_one_letter_code
_entity_poly.pdbx_strand_id
1 'polypeptide(L)' 'MPHLRFRGIAREPLARLSGQLVQDLSTLTGAPVAHFTLELVASEFIIAGQTVPGYPFVELMWFDRGQVVQDQAAQLIT' A
#
# COMPACT_ATOMS: atom_id res chain seq x y z
N MET A 1 -0.14 6.29 -13.02
CA MET A 1 0.81 5.31 -12.51
C MET A 1 0.39 4.89 -11.13
N PRO A 2 0.34 3.59 -10.83
CA PRO A 2 -0.05 3.15 -9.49
C PRO A 2 1.01 3.54 -8.46
N HIS A 3 0.54 4.11 -7.37
CA HIS A 3 1.40 4.53 -6.27
C HIS A 3 0.76 4.09 -4.96
N LEU A 4 1.53 3.38 -4.12
CA LEU A 4 1.07 2.92 -2.83
C LEU A 4 1.81 3.67 -1.74
N ARG A 5 1.05 4.23 -0.80
CA ARG A 5 1.61 4.94 0.34
C ARG A 5 1.27 4.18 1.61
N PHE A 6 2.30 3.85 2.39
CA PHE A 6 2.16 3.05 3.61
C PHE A 6 2.49 3.86 4.84
N ARG A 7 1.68 3.72 5.87
CA ARG A 7 1.90 4.32 7.19
C ARG A 7 1.67 3.28 8.27
N GLY A 8 2.35 3.42 9.39
CA GLY A 8 2.16 2.54 10.54
C GLY A 8 2.73 1.14 10.36
N ILE A 9 3.66 0.97 9.43
CA ILE A 9 4.30 -0.32 9.18
C ILE A 9 5.82 -0.14 9.17
N ALA A 10 6.55 -1.15 9.63
CA ALA A 10 8.00 -1.09 9.64
C ALA A 10 8.57 -1.28 8.23
N ARG A 11 9.74 -0.68 7.99
CA ARG A 11 10.39 -0.73 6.68
C ARG A 11 10.72 -2.15 6.24
N GLU A 12 11.31 -2.95 7.12
CA GLU A 12 11.82 -4.27 6.74
C GLU A 12 10.72 -5.23 6.28
N PRO A 13 9.61 -5.39 7.03
CA PRO A 13 8.51 -6.22 6.54
C PRO A 13 7.95 -5.73 5.22
N LEU A 14 7.81 -4.42 5.06
CA LEU A 14 7.31 -3.84 3.81
C LEU A 14 8.26 -4.14 2.66
N ALA A 15 9.57 -3.96 2.85
CA ALA A 15 10.55 -4.22 1.81
C ALA A 15 10.54 -5.69 1.39
N ARG A 16 10.39 -6.62 2.34
CA ARG A 16 10.33 -8.04 2.04
C ARG A 16 9.10 -8.43 1.23
N LEU A 17 7.96 -7.79 1.52
CA LEU A 17 6.69 -8.12 0.87
C LEU A 17 6.48 -7.36 -0.43
N SER A 18 7.22 -6.28 -0.65
CA SER A 18 6.96 -5.36 -1.76
C SER A 18 7.04 -6.03 -3.13
N GLY A 19 8.03 -6.91 -3.34
CA GLY A 19 8.20 -7.59 -4.62
C GLY A 19 6.98 -8.44 -4.98
N GLN A 20 6.52 -9.27 -4.05
CA GLN A 20 5.36 -10.12 -4.28
C GLN A 20 4.08 -9.29 -4.41
N LEU A 21 3.92 -8.27 -3.60
CA LEU A 21 2.75 -7.40 -3.66
C LEU A 21 2.63 -6.72 -5.03
N VAL A 22 3.72 -6.17 -5.53
CA VAL A 22 3.75 -5.52 -6.84
C VAL A 22 3.47 -6.52 -7.96
N GLN A 23 4.02 -7.75 -7.88
CA GLN A 23 3.73 -8.79 -8.85
C GLN A 23 2.24 -9.13 -8.89
N ASP A 24 1.63 -9.30 -7.73
CA ASP A 24 0.21 -9.64 -7.64
C ASP A 24 -0.66 -8.50 -8.17
N LEU A 25 -0.34 -7.26 -7.83
CA LEU A 25 -1.07 -6.11 -8.32
C LEU A 25 -0.87 -5.91 -9.82
N SER A 26 0.32 -6.15 -10.34
CA SER A 26 0.60 -6.08 -11.77
C SER A 26 -0.25 -7.08 -12.54
N THR A 27 -0.33 -8.31 -12.06
CA THR A 27 -1.15 -9.35 -12.67
C THR A 27 -2.63 -8.96 -12.66
N LEU A 28 -3.11 -8.44 -11.54
CA LEU A 28 -4.51 -8.05 -11.39
C LEU A 28 -4.89 -6.87 -12.28
N THR A 29 -4.05 -5.84 -12.32
CA THR A 29 -4.37 -4.58 -12.98
C THR A 29 -3.94 -4.51 -14.44
N GLY A 30 -3.00 -5.35 -14.84
CA GLY A 30 -2.39 -5.28 -16.17
C GLY A 30 -1.33 -4.19 -16.29
N ALA A 31 -1.04 -3.43 -15.24
CA ALA A 31 0.00 -2.42 -15.26
C ALA A 31 1.37 -3.08 -15.11
N PRO A 32 2.40 -2.62 -15.86
CA PRO A 32 3.74 -3.19 -15.71
C PRO A 32 4.30 -3.01 -14.31
N VAL A 33 5.07 -3.99 -13.84
CA VAL A 33 5.70 -3.95 -12.52
C VAL A 33 6.50 -2.65 -12.33
N ALA A 34 7.20 -2.20 -13.35
CA ALA A 34 8.03 -1.00 -13.28
C ALA A 34 7.23 0.29 -13.06
N HIS A 35 5.92 0.26 -13.25
CA HIS A 35 5.08 1.44 -13.02
C HIS A 35 4.65 1.61 -11.57
N PHE A 36 4.84 0.59 -10.74
CA PHE A 36 4.44 0.66 -9.34
C PHE A 36 5.52 1.34 -8.51
N THR A 37 5.09 2.26 -7.66
CA THR A 37 5.96 2.88 -6.68
C THR A 37 5.36 2.69 -5.29
N LEU A 38 6.24 2.44 -4.31
CA LEU A 38 5.84 2.29 -2.91
C LEU A 38 6.51 3.39 -2.10
N GLU A 39 5.74 4.01 -1.25
CA GLU A 39 6.22 5.08 -0.38
C GLU A 39 5.94 4.69 1.07
N LEU A 40 6.95 4.80 1.91
CA LEU A 40 6.80 4.60 3.35
C LEU A 40 6.85 5.97 4.02
N VAL A 41 5.76 6.33 4.69
CA VAL A 41 5.65 7.61 5.39
C VAL A 41 5.87 7.38 6.87
N ALA A 42 6.87 8.04 7.43
CA ALA A 42 7.07 8.06 8.88
C ALA A 42 5.95 8.86 9.52
N SER A 43 5.26 8.27 10.48
CA SER A 43 4.14 8.93 11.14
C SER A 43 4.11 8.55 12.62
N GLU A 44 3.53 9.44 13.41
CA GLU A 44 3.29 9.21 14.83
C GLU A 44 1.80 9.36 15.08
N PHE A 45 1.27 8.49 15.93
CA PHE A 45 -0.14 8.54 16.31
C PHE A 45 -0.24 9.10 17.73
N ILE A 46 -1.12 10.08 17.91
CA ILE A 46 -1.27 10.77 19.17
C ILE A 46 -2.74 10.72 19.58
N ILE A 47 -2.98 10.21 20.80
CA ILE A 47 -4.32 10.20 21.39
C ILE A 47 -4.22 10.80 22.77
N ALA A 48 -5.10 11.77 23.06
CA ALA A 48 -5.18 12.46 24.35
C ALA A 48 -3.83 13.01 24.83
N GLY A 49 -3.05 13.58 23.89
CA GLY A 49 -1.77 14.19 24.19
C GLY A 49 -0.62 13.22 24.36
N GLN A 50 -0.82 11.94 24.11
CA GLN A 50 0.21 10.91 24.25
C GLN A 50 0.47 10.22 22.93
N THR A 51 1.75 9.91 22.69
CA THR A 51 2.14 9.08 21.55
C THR A 51 1.71 7.65 21.80
N VAL A 52 1.00 7.06 20.86
CA VAL A 52 0.48 5.70 20.95
C VAL A 52 0.96 4.88 19.77
N PRO A 53 0.96 3.53 19.86
CA PRO A 53 1.24 2.69 18.73
C PRO A 53 0.23 2.95 17.61
N GLY A 54 0.73 3.10 16.38
CA GLY A 54 -0.12 3.28 15.23
C GLY A 54 -0.67 1.96 14.71
N TYR A 55 -1.42 2.06 13.63
CA TYR A 55 -1.94 0.89 12.92
C TYR A 55 -1.57 1.01 11.45
N PRO A 56 -1.46 -0.12 10.73
CA PRO A 56 -1.14 -0.09 9.29
C PRO A 56 -2.23 0.62 8.50
N PHE A 57 -1.80 1.48 7.59
CA PHE A 57 -2.70 2.20 6.71
C PHE A 57 -2.08 2.26 5.32
N VAL A 58 -2.85 1.92 4.28
CA VAL A 58 -2.36 1.90 2.91
C VAL A 58 -3.31 2.71 2.04
N GLU A 59 -2.72 3.61 1.26
CA GLU A 59 -3.43 4.37 0.24
C GLU A 59 -2.98 3.89 -1.13
N LEU A 60 -3.93 3.55 -1.99
CA LEU A 60 -3.64 3.16 -3.37
C LEU A 60 -4.19 4.23 -4.30
N MET A 61 -3.27 4.85 -5.05
CA MET A 61 -3.60 5.89 -6.01
C MET A 61 -3.34 5.38 -7.42
N TRP A 62 -4.36 5.33 -8.25
CA TRP A 62 -4.26 4.85 -9.62
C TRP A 62 -5.43 5.41 -10.45
N PHE A 63 -5.37 5.15 -11.76
CA PHE A 63 -6.53 5.41 -12.60
C PHE A 63 -7.65 4.43 -12.27
N ASP A 64 -8.89 4.88 -12.44
CA ASP A 64 -10.05 4.02 -12.22
C ASP A 64 -10.01 2.83 -13.20
N ARG A 65 -10.07 1.61 -12.65
CA ARG A 65 -10.07 0.37 -13.42
C ARG A 65 -11.33 -0.46 -13.18
N GLY A 66 -12.37 0.18 -12.61
CA GLY A 66 -13.62 -0.47 -12.28
C GLY A 66 -13.63 -0.98 -10.83
N GLN A 67 -14.82 -1.07 -10.28
CA GLN A 67 -14.99 -1.38 -8.85
C GLN A 67 -14.48 -2.77 -8.49
N VAL A 68 -14.71 -3.76 -9.36
CA VAL A 68 -14.28 -5.14 -9.09
C VAL A 68 -12.78 -5.23 -8.94
N VAL A 69 -12.04 -4.57 -9.84
CA VAL A 69 -10.57 -4.58 -9.77
C VAL A 69 -10.10 -3.84 -8.52
N GLN A 70 -10.73 -2.73 -8.16
CA GLN A 70 -10.39 -1.98 -6.96
C GLN A 70 -10.62 -2.80 -5.70
N ASP A 71 -11.72 -3.54 -5.63
CA ASP A 71 -12.01 -4.40 -4.48
C ASP A 71 -10.99 -5.54 -4.36
N GLN A 72 -10.62 -6.16 -5.48
CA GLN A 72 -9.61 -7.21 -5.48
C GLN A 72 -8.25 -6.68 -5.08
N ALA A 73 -7.87 -5.48 -5.52
CA ALA A 73 -6.63 -4.85 -5.12
C ALA A 73 -6.61 -4.58 -3.61
N ALA A 74 -7.73 -4.12 -3.06
CA ALA A 74 -7.85 -3.89 -1.62
C ALA A 74 -7.65 -5.19 -0.83
N GLN A 75 -8.17 -6.32 -1.32
CA GLN A 75 -7.97 -7.61 -0.67
C GLN A 75 -6.51 -8.04 -0.68
N LEU A 76 -5.79 -7.79 -1.77
CA LEU A 76 -4.37 -8.13 -1.83
C LEU A 76 -3.53 -7.33 -0.84
N ILE A 77 -3.92 -6.08 -0.58
CA ILE A 77 -3.19 -5.19 0.31
C ILE A 77 -3.47 -5.51 1.78
N THR A 78 -4.68 -5.87 2.10
CA THR A 78 -5.07 -6.19 3.47
C THR A 78 -4.71 -7.62 3.84
#